data_4b3c0f9e76a589bd49201e92ed988b97
#
_entry.id   4b3c0f9e76a589bd49201e92ed988b97
#
_cell.length_a   1.000
_cell.length_b   1.000
_cell.length_c   1.000
_cell.angle_alpha   90.00
_cell.angle_beta   90.00
_cell.angle_gamma   90.00
#
_symmetry.space_group_name_H-M   'P 1'
#
loop_
_entity.id
_entity.type
_entity.pdbx_description
1 polymer ?
#
loop_
_entity_poly.entity_id
_entity_poly.type
_entity_poly.pdbx_seq_one_letter_code
_entity_poly.pdbx_strand_id
1 'polypeptide(L)'
;MADLPQQGASLPDLELTTESGEHIGTGELTGQKTVLYFYPKDDTPGCTKEACAFRDRMNDYAKADIQVYGVSLDSPESHREFREKYSLNFPLLTDEGGRASEALGVLREDRKMARRVTFLLDPEGRIFKVYPEVSPETHAEEILEDAASL
;
A
#
# COMPACT_ATOMS: atom_id res chain seq x y z
N MET A 1 -4.02 12.39 17.26
CA MET A 1 -3.86 11.69 15.97
C MET A 1 -2.53 12.10 15.35
N ALA A 2 -1.75 11.11 14.92
CA ALA A 2 -0.47 11.42 14.28
C ALA A 2 -0.72 12.05 12.90
N ASP A 3 0.11 13.02 12.54
CA ASP A 3 0.06 13.61 11.22
C ASP A 3 0.66 12.66 10.19
N LEU A 4 0.20 12.77 8.94
CA LEU A 4 0.77 11.99 7.85
C LEU A 4 2.20 12.46 7.58
N PRO A 5 3.12 11.54 7.24
CA PRO A 5 4.45 11.93 6.78
C PRO A 5 4.35 12.78 5.52
N GLN A 6 5.29 13.69 5.36
CA GLN A 6 5.26 14.63 4.25
C GLN A 6 6.19 14.21 3.12
N GLN A 7 5.95 14.77 1.94
CA GLN A 7 6.81 14.62 0.79
C GLN A 7 8.27 14.91 1.16
N GLY A 8 9.18 14.06 0.71
CA GLY A 8 10.60 14.18 0.98
C GLY A 8 11.07 13.45 2.23
N ALA A 9 10.15 13.07 3.12
CA ALA A 9 10.50 12.34 4.33
C ALA A 9 10.77 10.87 4.02
N SER A 10 11.64 10.25 4.81
CA SER A 10 11.82 8.81 4.79
C SER A 10 10.75 8.17 5.66
N LEU A 11 10.32 6.96 5.29
CA LEU A 11 9.43 6.20 6.17
C LEU A 11 10.18 5.79 7.43
N PRO A 12 9.53 5.79 8.59
CA PRO A 12 10.12 5.19 9.78
C PRO A 12 10.39 3.70 9.54
N ASP A 13 11.33 3.14 10.29
CA ASP A 13 11.71 1.75 10.18
C ASP A 13 10.63 0.87 10.82
N LEU A 14 9.82 0.25 9.97
CA LEU A 14 8.65 -0.55 10.37
C LEU A 14 8.70 -1.92 9.73
N GLU A 15 8.13 -2.92 10.39
CA GLU A 15 8.03 -4.26 9.85
C GLU A 15 6.58 -4.59 9.47
N LEU A 16 6.43 -5.25 8.31
CA LEU A 16 5.16 -5.76 7.81
C LEU A 16 5.32 -7.27 7.58
N THR A 17 4.23 -8.01 7.55
CA THR A 17 4.27 -9.46 7.40
C THR A 17 3.73 -9.86 6.03
N THR A 18 4.46 -10.73 5.33
CA THR A 18 4.03 -11.26 4.03
C THR A 18 2.99 -12.36 4.22
N GLU A 19 2.37 -12.80 3.12
CA GLU A 19 1.38 -13.88 3.15
C GLU A 19 1.97 -15.22 3.59
N SER A 20 3.28 -15.40 3.46
CA SER A 20 3.97 -16.60 3.91
C SER A 20 4.41 -16.53 5.38
N GLY A 21 4.14 -15.39 6.05
CA GLY A 21 4.52 -15.18 7.44
C GLY A 21 5.91 -14.60 7.63
N GLU A 22 6.60 -14.26 6.56
CA GLU A 22 7.91 -13.62 6.64
C GLU A 22 7.75 -12.12 6.92
N HIS A 23 8.80 -11.51 7.45
CA HIS A 23 8.79 -10.06 7.70
C HIS A 23 9.49 -9.30 6.58
N ILE A 24 8.94 -8.14 6.23
CA ILE A 24 9.58 -7.21 5.32
C ILE A 24 9.59 -5.83 5.98
N GLY A 25 10.77 -5.24 6.07
CA GLY A 25 10.92 -3.90 6.64
C GLY A 25 10.73 -2.81 5.60
N THR A 26 10.26 -1.65 6.03
CA THR A 26 10.11 -0.50 5.13
C THR A 26 11.44 -0.09 4.49
N GLY A 27 12.56 -0.34 5.16
CA GLY A 27 13.90 -0.08 4.61
C GLY A 27 14.27 -0.95 3.40
N GLU A 28 13.51 -2.03 3.17
CA GLU A 28 13.72 -2.90 2.01
C GLU A 28 12.97 -2.42 0.77
N LEU A 29 12.13 -1.38 0.91
CA LEU A 29 11.33 -0.82 -0.18
C LEU A 29 12.15 0.21 -0.96
N THR A 30 13.23 -0.25 -1.55
CA THR A 30 14.18 0.58 -2.31
C THR A 30 14.55 -0.10 -3.62
N GLY A 31 15.27 0.61 -4.49
CA GLY A 31 15.70 0.10 -5.78
C GLY A 31 14.69 0.28 -6.90
N GLN A 32 13.43 0.50 -6.56
CA GLN A 32 12.34 0.77 -7.51
C GLN A 32 11.42 1.82 -6.91
N LYS A 33 10.67 2.51 -7.76
CA LYS A 33 9.53 3.29 -7.31
C LYS A 33 8.55 2.33 -6.66
N THR A 34 7.97 2.72 -5.52
CA THR A 34 7.10 1.82 -4.76
C THR A 34 5.79 2.50 -4.42
N VAL A 35 4.69 1.81 -4.66
CA VAL A 35 3.36 2.19 -4.17
C VAL A 35 3.10 1.36 -2.92
N LEU A 36 2.90 2.04 -1.81
CA LEU A 36 2.52 1.41 -0.54
C LEU A 36 1.14 1.94 -0.19
N TYR A 37 0.09 1.17 -0.52
CA TYR A 37 -1.26 1.66 -0.26
C TYR A 37 -1.90 0.93 0.92
N PHE A 38 -2.34 1.73 1.89
CA PHE A 38 -3.07 1.24 3.06
C PHE A 38 -4.56 1.25 2.73
N TYR A 39 -5.27 0.22 3.18
CA TYR A 39 -6.70 0.10 2.94
C TYR A 39 -7.39 -0.55 4.14
N PRO A 40 -8.70 -0.31 4.32
CA PRO A 40 -9.39 -0.76 5.52
C PRO A 40 -9.51 -2.26 5.71
N LYS A 41 -9.97 -3.00 4.70
CA LYS A 41 -10.26 -4.43 4.89
C LYS A 41 -10.40 -5.18 3.59
N ASP A 42 -9.84 -6.39 3.55
CA ASP A 42 -9.94 -7.31 2.41
C ASP A 42 -11.40 -7.58 2.06
N ASP A 43 -11.64 -7.73 0.76
CA ASP A 43 -12.91 -8.18 0.19
C ASP A 43 -14.11 -7.32 0.59
N THR A 44 -13.89 -6.02 0.78
CA THR A 44 -14.96 -5.03 0.89
C THR A 44 -15.10 -4.32 -0.45
N PRO A 45 -16.28 -3.73 -0.79
CA PRO A 45 -16.50 -3.17 -2.13
C PRO A 45 -15.46 -2.17 -2.60
N GLY A 46 -15.13 -1.17 -1.78
CA GLY A 46 -14.15 -0.16 -2.16
C GLY A 46 -12.73 -0.71 -2.27
N CYS A 47 -12.34 -1.56 -1.34
CA CYS A 47 -11.01 -2.16 -1.35
C CYS A 47 -10.83 -3.13 -2.51
N THR A 48 -11.90 -3.84 -2.88
CA THR A 48 -11.89 -4.74 -4.03
C THR A 48 -11.72 -3.94 -5.33
N LYS A 49 -12.45 -2.83 -5.48
CA LYS A 49 -12.31 -1.96 -6.66
C LYS A 49 -10.91 -1.41 -6.78
N GLU A 50 -10.32 -0.96 -5.69
CA GLU A 50 -8.96 -0.43 -5.68
C GLU A 50 -7.96 -1.51 -6.08
N ALA A 51 -8.04 -2.68 -5.46
CA ALA A 51 -7.13 -3.79 -5.74
C ALA A 51 -7.23 -4.25 -7.19
N CYS A 52 -8.45 -4.38 -7.72
CA CYS A 52 -8.67 -4.78 -9.10
C CYS A 52 -8.16 -3.73 -10.09
N ALA A 53 -8.28 -2.45 -9.75
CA ALA A 53 -7.75 -1.38 -10.59
C ALA A 53 -6.21 -1.47 -10.69
N PHE A 54 -5.52 -1.73 -9.57
CA PHE A 54 -4.08 -1.98 -9.60
C PHE A 54 -3.75 -3.25 -10.41
N ARG A 55 -4.48 -4.34 -10.18
CA ARG A 55 -4.28 -5.59 -10.90
C ARG A 55 -4.31 -5.38 -12.42
N ASP A 56 -5.31 -4.63 -12.88
CA ASP A 56 -5.52 -4.40 -14.31
C ASP A 56 -4.43 -3.52 -14.93
N ARG A 57 -3.69 -2.78 -14.13
CA ARG A 57 -2.61 -1.89 -14.57
C ARG A 57 -1.21 -2.42 -14.29
N MET A 58 -1.08 -3.64 -13.74
CA MET A 58 0.24 -4.13 -13.33
C MET A 58 1.25 -4.25 -14.48
N ASN A 59 0.80 -4.50 -15.71
CA ASN A 59 1.71 -4.47 -16.85
C ASN A 59 2.30 -3.08 -17.06
N ASP A 60 1.50 -2.04 -16.91
CA ASP A 60 1.97 -0.65 -17.03
C ASP A 60 2.91 -0.30 -15.88
N TYR A 61 2.61 -0.77 -14.68
CA TYR A 61 3.46 -0.57 -13.51
C TYR A 61 4.82 -1.23 -13.70
N ALA A 62 4.83 -2.47 -14.21
CA ALA A 62 6.08 -3.18 -14.49
C ALA A 62 6.93 -2.46 -15.53
N LYS A 63 6.31 -1.94 -16.60
CA LYS A 63 7.02 -1.17 -17.63
C LYS A 63 7.60 0.12 -17.08
N ALA A 64 6.95 0.72 -16.10
CA ALA A 64 7.40 1.94 -15.45
C ALA A 64 8.36 1.69 -14.29
N ASP A 65 8.70 0.43 -14.02
CA ASP A 65 9.57 0.00 -12.92
C ASP A 65 9.02 0.40 -11.55
N ILE A 66 7.71 0.19 -11.35
CA ILE A 66 7.02 0.49 -10.11
C ILE A 66 6.51 -0.80 -9.50
N GLN A 67 6.84 -1.04 -8.23
CA GLN A 67 6.28 -2.15 -7.47
C GLN A 67 5.12 -1.66 -6.59
N VAL A 68 4.15 -2.55 -6.33
CA VAL A 68 2.94 -2.23 -5.57
C VAL A 68 2.81 -3.18 -4.39
N TYR A 69 2.53 -2.62 -3.21
CA TYR A 69 2.20 -3.40 -2.02
C TYR A 69 0.91 -2.84 -1.42
N GLY A 70 -0.07 -3.70 -1.21
CA GLY A 70 -1.26 -3.34 -0.44
C GLY A 70 -1.05 -3.72 1.03
N VAL A 71 -1.53 -2.89 1.94
CA VAL A 71 -1.34 -3.10 3.39
C VAL A 71 -2.65 -2.91 4.12
N SER A 72 -3.02 -3.87 4.94
CA SER A 72 -4.13 -3.75 5.88
C SER A 72 -3.81 -4.51 7.16
N LEU A 73 -4.71 -4.44 8.14
CA LEU A 73 -4.55 -5.17 9.39
C LEU A 73 -5.05 -6.62 9.28
N ASP A 74 -5.58 -7.01 8.12
CA ASP A 74 -6.04 -8.38 7.90
C ASP A 74 -4.89 -9.37 7.98
N SER A 75 -5.22 -10.62 8.34
CA SER A 75 -4.23 -11.68 8.49
C SER A 75 -3.62 -12.11 7.16
N PRO A 76 -2.45 -12.77 7.18
CA PRO A 76 -1.89 -13.37 5.98
C PRO A 76 -2.84 -14.34 5.28
N GLU A 77 -3.63 -15.09 6.05
CA GLU A 77 -4.61 -16.01 5.50
C GLU A 77 -5.71 -15.26 4.73
N SER A 78 -6.23 -14.18 5.31
CA SER A 78 -7.23 -13.33 4.65
C SER A 78 -6.68 -12.77 3.34
N HIS A 79 -5.43 -12.32 3.34
CA HIS A 79 -4.77 -11.79 2.14
C HIS A 79 -4.64 -12.86 1.06
N ARG A 80 -4.29 -14.09 1.41
CA ARG A 80 -4.22 -15.19 0.44
C ARG A 80 -5.57 -15.44 -0.22
N GLU A 81 -6.63 -15.48 0.58
CA GLU A 81 -7.99 -15.66 0.06
C GLU A 81 -8.42 -14.53 -0.86
N PHE A 82 -8.13 -13.30 -0.48
CA PHE A 82 -8.45 -12.12 -1.28
C PHE A 82 -7.71 -12.15 -2.61
N ARG A 83 -6.42 -12.45 -2.58
CA ARG A 83 -5.61 -12.54 -3.80
C ARG A 83 -6.11 -13.63 -4.74
N GLU A 84 -6.44 -14.80 -4.21
CA GLU A 84 -6.95 -15.90 -5.02
C GLU A 84 -8.31 -15.56 -5.63
N LYS A 85 -9.19 -14.99 -4.84
CA LYS A 85 -10.56 -14.67 -5.28
C LYS A 85 -10.59 -13.71 -6.47
N TYR A 86 -9.71 -12.73 -6.49
CA TYR A 86 -9.70 -11.69 -7.52
C TYR A 86 -8.48 -11.75 -8.43
N SER A 87 -7.68 -12.79 -8.32
CA SER A 87 -6.46 -12.96 -9.12
C SER A 87 -5.53 -11.74 -9.05
N LEU A 88 -5.33 -11.25 -7.84
CA LEU A 88 -4.44 -10.11 -7.62
C LEU A 88 -3.00 -10.52 -7.89
N ASN A 89 -2.29 -9.74 -8.68
CA ASN A 89 -0.95 -10.04 -9.16
C ASN A 89 0.14 -9.16 -8.53
N PHE A 90 -0.08 -8.75 -7.30
CA PHE A 90 0.88 -8.01 -6.49
C PHE A 90 0.72 -8.45 -5.03
N PRO A 91 1.76 -8.29 -4.20
CA PRO A 91 1.69 -8.76 -2.82
C PRO A 91 0.83 -7.89 -1.92
N LEU A 92 0.20 -8.54 -0.95
CA LEU A 92 -0.51 -7.89 0.15
C LEU A 92 0.26 -8.18 1.43
N LEU A 93 0.40 -7.17 2.28
CA LEU A 93 1.15 -7.23 3.52
C LEU A 93 0.23 -7.01 4.72
N THR A 94 0.51 -7.72 5.80
CA THR A 94 -0.22 -7.57 7.06
C THR A 94 0.51 -6.62 7.99
N ASP A 95 -0.21 -5.61 8.47
CA ASP A 95 0.24 -4.72 9.52
C ASP A 95 -0.29 -5.24 10.84
N GLU A 96 0.47 -6.10 11.50
CA GLU A 96 0.06 -6.72 12.76
C GLU A 96 -0.19 -5.68 13.85
N GLY A 97 -1.40 -5.72 14.41
CA GLY A 97 -1.77 -4.81 15.48
C GLY A 97 -1.89 -3.36 15.06
N GLY A 98 -1.77 -3.07 13.76
CA GLY A 98 -1.86 -1.70 13.27
C GLY A 98 -0.67 -0.82 13.60
N ARG A 99 0.47 -1.41 13.92
CA ARG A 99 1.66 -0.66 14.35
C ARG A 99 2.19 0.30 13.30
N ALA A 100 2.29 -0.17 12.05
CA ALA A 100 2.74 0.69 10.96
C ALA A 100 1.71 1.76 10.64
N SER A 101 0.43 1.38 10.63
CA SER A 101 -0.65 2.34 10.39
C SER A 101 -0.69 3.44 11.45
N GLU A 102 -0.46 3.09 12.72
CA GLU A 102 -0.40 4.07 13.79
C GLU A 102 0.80 5.00 13.60
N ALA A 103 1.97 4.44 13.33
CA ALA A 103 3.19 5.23 13.16
C ALA A 103 3.10 6.20 11.99
N LEU A 104 2.37 5.84 10.94
CA LEU A 104 2.20 6.66 9.73
C LEU A 104 0.98 7.57 9.79
N GLY A 105 0.20 7.52 10.87
CA GLY A 105 -0.99 8.38 11.01
C GLY A 105 -2.17 7.94 10.18
N VAL A 106 -2.22 6.69 9.76
CA VAL A 106 -3.31 6.17 8.91
C VAL A 106 -4.21 5.16 9.63
N LEU A 107 -3.99 4.93 10.92
CA LEU A 107 -4.86 4.05 11.70
C LEU A 107 -6.15 4.80 12.04
N ARG A 108 -7.31 4.14 11.86
CA ARG A 108 -8.59 4.73 12.25
C ARG A 108 -8.67 4.89 13.77
N GLU A 109 -9.53 5.80 14.23
CA GLU A 109 -9.70 6.06 15.65
C GLU A 109 -10.15 4.83 16.44
N ASP A 110 -10.95 3.94 15.81
CA ASP A 110 -11.37 2.69 16.43
C ASP A 110 -10.24 1.65 16.53
N ARG A 111 -9.09 1.93 15.91
CA ARG A 111 -7.86 1.09 15.88
C ARG A 111 -8.07 -0.30 15.28
N LYS A 112 -9.14 -0.51 14.53
CA LYS A 112 -9.47 -1.81 13.93
C LYS A 112 -9.09 -1.91 12.46
N MET A 113 -8.91 -0.79 11.80
CA MET A 113 -8.63 -0.73 10.36
C MET A 113 -7.78 0.47 10.04
N ALA A 114 -7.05 0.37 8.92
CA ALA A 114 -6.36 1.52 8.36
C ALA A 114 -7.34 2.39 7.57
N ARG A 115 -6.99 3.66 7.43
CA ARG A 115 -7.64 4.57 6.50
C ARG A 115 -7.13 4.24 5.09
N ARG A 116 -7.85 4.71 4.08
CA ARG A 116 -7.42 4.53 2.68
C ARG A 116 -6.45 5.66 2.33
N VAL A 117 -5.15 5.38 2.49
CA VAL A 117 -4.07 6.35 2.23
C VAL A 117 -2.95 5.65 1.49
N THR A 118 -2.40 6.30 0.49
CA THR A 118 -1.31 5.74 -0.30
C THR A 118 -0.07 6.61 -0.22
N PHE A 119 1.09 5.96 -0.16
CA PHE A 119 2.39 6.60 -0.26
C PHE A 119 3.07 6.13 -1.54
N LEU A 120 3.50 7.08 -2.37
CA LEU A 120 4.32 6.81 -3.54
C LEU A 120 5.76 7.12 -3.16
N LEU A 121 6.63 6.11 -3.21
CA LEU A 121 8.03 6.23 -2.80
C LEU A 121 8.94 6.27 -4.02
N ASP A 122 10.00 7.06 -3.92
CA ASP A 122 11.06 7.06 -4.92
C ASP A 122 11.99 5.84 -4.73
N PRO A 123 12.93 5.58 -5.65
CA PRO A 123 13.82 4.42 -5.52
C PRO A 123 14.72 4.41 -4.28
N GLU A 124 14.85 5.53 -3.60
CA GLU A 124 15.62 5.63 -2.36
C GLU A 124 14.76 5.37 -1.12
N GLY A 125 13.47 5.13 -1.30
CA GLY A 125 12.54 4.88 -0.21
C GLY A 125 11.96 6.13 0.43
N ARG A 126 12.16 7.29 -0.18
CA ARG A 126 11.60 8.55 0.32
C ARG A 126 10.23 8.78 -0.28
N ILE A 127 9.39 9.47 0.46
CA ILE A 127 8.02 9.78 0.01
C ILE A 127 8.07 10.83 -1.08
N PHE A 128 7.66 10.45 -2.28
CA PHE A 128 7.48 11.37 -3.39
C PHE A 128 6.13 12.08 -3.32
N LYS A 129 5.08 11.33 -2.97
CA LYS A 129 3.73 11.89 -2.85
C LYS A 129 2.89 11.09 -1.86
N VAL A 130 2.00 11.79 -1.15
CA VAL A 130 1.02 11.18 -0.25
C VAL A 130 -0.36 11.42 -0.81
N TYR A 131 -1.20 10.37 -0.79
CA TYR A 131 -2.59 10.44 -1.24
C TYR A 131 -3.50 10.22 -0.03
N PRO A 132 -3.87 11.29 0.69
CA PRO A 132 -4.69 11.15 1.89
C PRO A 132 -6.15 10.85 1.60
N GLU A 133 -6.59 11.09 0.37
CA GLU A 133 -7.92 10.77 -0.10
C GLU A 133 -7.80 10.02 -1.43
N VAL A 134 -8.49 8.90 -1.54
CA VAL A 134 -8.35 7.98 -2.68
C VAL A 134 -9.71 7.64 -3.28
N SER A 135 -9.80 7.77 -4.61
CA SER A 135 -10.94 7.25 -5.36
C SER A 135 -10.57 5.85 -5.87
N PRO A 136 -11.13 4.77 -5.30
CA PRO A 136 -10.68 3.41 -5.61
C PRO A 136 -10.64 3.06 -7.10
N GLU A 137 -11.56 3.60 -7.89
CA GLU A 137 -11.68 3.27 -9.30
C GLU A 137 -10.62 3.89 -10.20
N THR A 138 -10.08 5.06 -9.82
CA THR A 138 -9.17 5.83 -10.67
C THR A 138 -7.77 5.98 -10.09
N HIS A 139 -7.56 5.51 -8.87
CA HIS A 139 -6.31 5.74 -8.14
C HIS A 139 -5.09 5.13 -8.83
N ALA A 140 -5.21 3.91 -9.34
CA ALA A 140 -4.08 3.24 -9.98
C ALA A 140 -3.57 4.03 -11.21
N GLU A 141 -4.49 4.62 -11.98
CA GLU A 141 -4.14 5.44 -13.13
C GLU A 141 -3.53 6.77 -12.70
N GLU A 142 -4.08 7.40 -11.66
CA GLU A 142 -3.56 8.63 -11.08
C GLU A 142 -2.09 8.48 -10.66
N ILE A 143 -1.77 7.39 -9.97
CA ILE A 143 -0.40 7.14 -9.51
C ILE A 143 0.55 6.94 -10.69
N LEU A 144 0.13 6.24 -11.74
CA LEU A 144 0.96 6.04 -12.93
C LEU A 144 1.33 7.39 -13.56
N GLU A 145 0.39 8.30 -13.66
CA GLU A 145 0.64 9.63 -14.19
C GLU A 145 1.62 10.41 -13.32
N ASP A 146 1.42 10.38 -12.00
CA ASP A 146 2.28 11.09 -11.06
C ASP A 146 3.69 10.50 -11.04
N ALA A 147 3.81 9.19 -11.11
CA ALA A 147 5.10 8.50 -11.08
C ALA A 147 5.95 8.77 -12.32
N ALA A 148 5.35 9.22 -13.41
CA ALA A 148 6.08 9.59 -14.62
C ALA A 148 7.02 10.77 -14.38
N SER A 149 6.78 11.55 -13.32
CA SER A 149 7.64 12.69 -12.93
C SER A 149 8.81 12.29 -12.04
N LEU A 150 8.90 11.04 -11.64
CA LEU A 150 9.95 10.54 -10.76
C LEU A 150 11.26 10.28 -11.51
#